data_8247b7a8e663e8fb8541441fe6709477
#
_entry.id   8247b7a8e663e8fb8541441fe6709477
#
_cell.length_a   1.000
_cell.length_b   1.000
_cell.length_c   1.000
_cell.angle_alpha   90.00
_cell.angle_beta   90.00
_cell.angle_gamma   90.00
#
_symmetry.space_group_name_H-M   'P 1'
#
loop_
_entity.id
_entity.type
_entity.pdbx_description
1 polymer ?
#
loop_
_entity_poly.entity_id
_entity_poly.type
_entity_poly.pdbx_seq_one_letter_code
_entity_poly.pdbx_strand_id
1 'polypeptide(L)'
;LKSLILTYAKEHSYYLIYDDKVLYYSVEADGMHKIMAYDEKTGMIKEIYSEPYKDSAAEDLVTPNYLYLLGKYSDYLVFMDQSYEQNLQEESGFLVILNLKDKEEIRVRSSYYMEGAYIQAVCDKLITSTSDGGYSDLYTIDMKTGEIETISEKCRSTSGDYIKGTDVYYLEKRNGEDQIYYLVCYDLEKEKEDWSIELAGEWYEQNGCFWGNDLQENTYIITYDGVQY
;
A
#
# COMPACT_ATOMS: atom_id res chain seq x y z
N LEU A 1 1.69 20.23 -24.19
CA LEU A 1 0.99 19.31 -23.32
C LEU A 1 1.99 18.51 -22.46
N LYS A 2 2.98 17.84 -23.07
CA LYS A 2 4.03 17.07 -22.35
C LYS A 2 4.76 17.93 -21.31
N SER A 3 5.07 19.19 -21.61
CA SER A 3 5.70 20.09 -20.64
C SER A 3 4.77 20.49 -19.50
N LEU A 4 3.48 20.67 -19.76
CA LEU A 4 2.47 20.94 -18.75
C LEU A 4 2.27 19.77 -17.78
N ILE A 5 2.18 18.55 -18.33
CA ILE A 5 2.07 17.32 -17.53
C ILE A 5 3.32 17.12 -16.67
N LEU A 6 4.51 17.33 -17.22
CA LEU A 6 5.78 17.26 -16.49
C LEU A 6 5.92 18.37 -15.43
N THR A 7 5.36 19.54 -15.66
CA THR A 7 5.32 20.62 -14.66
C THR A 7 4.37 20.25 -13.53
N TYR A 8 3.17 19.80 -13.86
CA TYR A 8 2.20 19.31 -12.89
C TYR A 8 2.77 18.15 -12.07
N ALA A 9 3.46 17.21 -12.72
CA ALA A 9 4.15 16.09 -12.09
C ALA A 9 5.18 16.51 -11.04
N LYS A 10 5.92 17.58 -11.30
CA LYS A 10 6.91 18.13 -10.34
C LYS A 10 6.27 18.77 -9.11
N GLU A 11 5.09 19.33 -9.27
CA GLU A 11 4.37 20.03 -8.19
C GLU A 11 3.51 19.09 -7.36
N HIS A 12 3.11 17.92 -7.93
CA HIS A 12 2.15 16.98 -7.34
C HIS A 12 2.63 15.53 -7.47
N SER A 13 3.88 15.25 -7.09
CA SER A 13 4.52 13.94 -7.31
C SER A 13 3.82 12.74 -6.64
N TYR A 14 2.96 12.98 -5.65
CA TYR A 14 2.21 11.93 -4.93
C TYR A 14 1.00 11.39 -5.72
N TYR A 15 0.66 11.99 -6.86
CA TYR A 15 -0.56 11.70 -7.62
C TYR A 15 -0.28 11.17 -9.02
N LEU A 16 0.87 10.55 -9.22
CA LEU A 16 1.32 10.14 -10.54
C LEU A 16 1.82 8.71 -10.55
N ILE A 17 1.39 7.94 -11.52
CA ILE A 17 1.93 6.62 -11.84
C ILE A 17 2.32 6.60 -13.30
N TYR A 18 3.55 6.18 -13.59
CA TYR A 18 4.01 5.97 -14.95
C TYR A 18 4.29 4.48 -15.18
N ASP A 19 3.52 3.86 -16.08
CA ASP A 19 3.63 2.45 -16.40
C ASP A 19 3.42 2.22 -17.91
N ASP A 20 4.26 1.40 -18.52
CA ASP A 20 4.28 1.08 -19.96
C ASP A 20 3.96 2.26 -20.91
N LYS A 21 4.60 3.41 -20.68
CA LYS A 21 4.42 4.65 -21.46
C LYS A 21 3.04 5.30 -21.31
N VAL A 22 2.30 4.94 -20.30
CA VAL A 22 1.07 5.60 -19.90
C VAL A 22 1.31 6.31 -18.58
N LEU A 23 0.99 7.59 -18.54
CA LEU A 23 1.01 8.40 -17.31
C LEU A 23 -0.40 8.52 -16.77
N TYR A 24 -0.64 7.97 -15.60
CA TYR A 24 -1.85 8.16 -14.82
C TYR A 24 -1.66 9.32 -13.85
N TYR A 25 -2.65 10.20 -13.75
CA TYR A 25 -2.59 11.36 -12.87
C TYR A 25 -3.98 11.81 -12.45
N SER A 26 -4.10 12.36 -11.24
CA SER A 26 -5.34 12.93 -10.75
C SER A 26 -5.42 14.42 -11.08
N VAL A 27 -6.61 14.91 -11.34
CA VAL A 27 -6.90 16.34 -11.58
C VAL A 27 -8.26 16.70 -11.00
N GLU A 28 -8.39 17.95 -10.64
CA GLU A 28 -9.68 18.58 -10.35
C GLU A 28 -10.10 19.43 -11.55
N ALA A 29 -11.24 19.13 -12.11
CA ALA A 29 -11.77 19.89 -13.24
C ALA A 29 -13.30 19.79 -13.28
N ASP A 30 -13.95 20.92 -13.61
CA ASP A 30 -15.39 20.99 -13.82
C ASP A 30 -16.24 20.51 -12.62
N GLY A 31 -15.76 20.71 -11.38
CA GLY A 31 -16.40 20.23 -10.17
C GLY A 31 -16.33 18.72 -9.97
N MET A 32 -15.37 18.07 -10.61
CA MET A 32 -15.11 16.63 -10.54
C MET A 32 -13.67 16.36 -10.13
N HIS A 33 -13.45 15.33 -9.33
CA HIS A 33 -12.16 14.66 -9.22
C HIS A 33 -12.05 13.63 -10.31
N LYS A 34 -10.94 13.65 -11.04
CA LYS A 34 -10.72 12.76 -12.18
C LYS A 34 -9.37 12.10 -12.11
N ILE A 35 -9.31 10.86 -12.58
CA ILE A 35 -8.06 10.19 -12.92
C ILE A 35 -7.98 10.13 -14.45
N MET A 36 -6.89 10.68 -14.98
CA MET A 36 -6.61 10.74 -16.39
C MET A 36 -5.44 9.83 -16.76
N ALA A 37 -5.47 9.30 -17.97
CA ALA A 37 -4.34 8.59 -18.55
C ALA A 37 -3.85 9.30 -19.80
N TYR A 38 -2.56 9.57 -19.86
CA TYR A 38 -1.87 10.07 -21.05
C TYR A 38 -1.00 8.98 -21.66
N ASP A 39 -1.30 8.57 -22.87
CA ASP A 39 -0.51 7.60 -23.64
C ASP A 39 0.58 8.34 -24.45
N GLU A 40 1.83 8.10 -24.12
CA GLU A 40 2.97 8.72 -24.80
C GLU A 40 3.11 8.29 -26.27
N LYS A 41 2.66 7.07 -26.61
CA LYS A 41 2.80 6.52 -27.96
C LYS A 41 1.85 7.20 -28.94
N THR A 42 0.63 7.49 -28.48
CA THR A 42 -0.44 8.07 -29.31
C THR A 42 -0.65 9.56 -29.07
N GLY A 43 -0.18 10.07 -27.94
CA GLY A 43 -0.45 11.43 -27.47
C GLY A 43 -1.89 11.65 -26.98
N MET A 44 -2.67 10.57 -26.85
CA MET A 44 -4.06 10.64 -26.41
C MET A 44 -4.18 10.80 -24.91
N ILE A 45 -5.17 11.59 -24.48
CA ILE A 45 -5.59 11.67 -23.09
C ILE A 45 -6.98 11.03 -22.98
N LYS A 46 -7.16 10.21 -21.97
CA LYS A 46 -8.42 9.54 -21.67
C LYS A 46 -8.76 9.70 -20.20
N GLU A 47 -10.04 10.01 -19.92
CA GLU A 47 -10.59 9.90 -18.58
C GLU A 47 -10.72 8.41 -18.20
N ILE A 48 -10.17 8.05 -17.05
CA ILE A 48 -10.18 6.68 -16.51
C ILE A 48 -11.25 6.53 -15.46
N TYR A 49 -11.36 7.53 -14.58
CA TYR A 49 -12.29 7.57 -13.47
C TYR A 49 -12.72 9.01 -13.22
N SER A 50 -13.94 9.21 -12.74
CA SER A 50 -14.39 10.53 -12.27
C SER A 50 -15.48 10.41 -11.23
N GLU A 51 -15.45 11.28 -10.24
CA GLU A 51 -16.48 11.44 -9.23
C GLU A 51 -16.76 12.93 -8.94
N PRO A 52 -17.95 13.28 -8.47
CA PRO A 52 -18.26 14.65 -8.11
C PRO A 52 -17.33 15.17 -7.00
N TYR A 53 -16.85 16.39 -7.17
CA TYR A 53 -16.19 17.11 -6.09
C TYR A 53 -17.22 17.35 -4.98
N LYS A 54 -16.99 16.77 -3.83
CA LYS A 54 -17.80 17.04 -2.65
C LYS A 54 -17.25 18.31 -2.00
N ASP A 55 -17.69 19.48 -2.50
CA ASP A 55 -17.37 20.74 -1.84
C ASP A 55 -18.06 20.75 -0.47
N SER A 56 -17.28 20.75 0.55
CA SER A 56 -17.75 20.94 1.92
C SER A 56 -18.04 22.42 2.13
N ALA A 57 -19.13 22.89 1.62
CA ALA A 57 -19.66 24.23 1.87
C ALA A 57 -20.10 24.46 3.33
N ALA A 58 -19.68 23.64 4.26
CA ALA A 58 -19.88 23.81 5.69
C ALA A 58 -18.63 24.41 6.32
N GLU A 59 -18.79 25.52 6.94
CA GLU A 59 -17.89 26.56 7.43
C GLU A 59 -16.68 26.16 8.29
N ASP A 60 -16.36 24.89 8.53
CA ASP A 60 -15.27 24.46 9.40
C ASP A 60 -14.38 23.38 8.75
N LEU A 61 -13.19 23.81 8.32
CA LEU A 61 -11.99 23.01 8.12
C LEU A 61 -12.15 21.66 7.37
N VAL A 62 -12.48 21.73 6.09
CA VAL A 62 -12.53 20.52 5.30
C VAL A 62 -11.34 20.48 4.35
N THR A 63 -10.53 19.47 4.53
CA THR A 63 -9.59 19.07 3.49
C THR A 63 -10.41 18.55 2.30
N PRO A 64 -10.19 19.07 1.09
CA PRO A 64 -10.87 18.57 -0.10
C PRO A 64 -10.59 17.08 -0.28
N ASN A 65 -11.56 16.34 -0.82
CA ASN A 65 -11.36 14.96 -1.21
C ASN A 65 -10.22 14.87 -2.21
N TYR A 66 -9.28 13.97 -1.95
CA TYR A 66 -8.18 13.73 -2.87
C TYR A 66 -8.25 12.31 -3.40
N LEU A 67 -7.92 12.14 -4.67
CA LEU A 67 -7.65 10.83 -5.24
C LEU A 67 -6.13 10.60 -5.25
N TYR A 68 -5.66 9.76 -4.34
CA TYR A 68 -4.25 9.39 -4.25
C TYR A 68 -3.98 8.14 -5.06
N LEU A 69 -3.20 8.25 -6.12
CA LEU A 69 -2.76 7.10 -6.88
C LEU A 69 -1.69 6.33 -6.10
N LEU A 70 -1.95 5.07 -5.82
CA LEU A 70 -1.05 4.20 -5.05
C LEU A 70 -0.26 3.26 -5.94
N GLY A 71 -0.86 2.71 -6.99
CA GLY A 71 -0.17 1.80 -7.87
C GLY A 71 -0.99 1.36 -9.08
N LYS A 72 -0.29 0.86 -10.10
CA LYS A 72 -0.90 0.11 -11.19
C LYS A 72 -0.32 -1.29 -11.20
N TYR A 73 -1.18 -2.28 -11.08
CA TYR A 73 -0.81 -3.69 -10.96
C TYR A 73 -1.59 -4.50 -11.99
N SER A 74 -0.89 -5.02 -12.99
CA SER A 74 -1.52 -5.71 -14.11
C SER A 74 -2.61 -4.85 -14.76
N ASP A 75 -3.87 -5.27 -14.68
CA ASP A 75 -5.03 -4.56 -15.21
C ASP A 75 -5.75 -3.67 -14.18
N TYR A 76 -5.23 -3.57 -12.96
CA TYR A 76 -5.84 -2.81 -11.88
C TYR A 76 -5.10 -1.50 -11.62
N LEU A 77 -5.86 -0.43 -11.43
CA LEU A 77 -5.39 0.83 -10.89
C LEU A 77 -5.89 0.96 -9.45
N VAL A 78 -4.96 1.19 -8.53
CA VAL A 78 -5.26 1.28 -7.10
C VAL A 78 -5.03 2.71 -6.65
N PHE A 79 -6.02 3.26 -5.96
CA PHE A 79 -5.96 4.62 -5.43
C PHE A 79 -6.79 4.77 -4.15
N MET A 80 -6.49 5.79 -3.37
CA MET A 80 -7.30 6.19 -2.23
C MET A 80 -8.27 7.28 -2.66
N ASP A 81 -9.54 7.09 -2.33
CA ASP A 81 -10.56 8.12 -2.28
C ASP A 81 -10.70 8.56 -0.83
N GLN A 82 -10.13 9.71 -0.50
CA GLN A 82 -10.26 10.31 0.82
C GLN A 82 -11.49 11.21 0.85
N SER A 83 -12.63 10.65 1.19
CA SER A 83 -13.81 11.43 1.49
C SER A 83 -13.91 11.71 2.99
N TYR A 84 -13.91 12.97 3.35
CA TYR A 84 -14.12 13.37 4.74
C TYR A 84 -15.63 13.39 5.05
N GLU A 85 -16.11 12.46 5.84
CA GLU A 85 -17.46 12.53 6.40
C GLU A 85 -17.43 13.27 7.74
N GLN A 86 -17.92 14.51 7.75
CA GLN A 86 -17.92 15.40 8.92
C GLN A 86 -18.60 14.86 10.19
N ASN A 87 -19.44 13.85 10.07
CA ASN A 87 -20.23 13.31 11.18
C ASN A 87 -19.57 12.15 11.93
N LEU A 88 -18.46 11.64 11.40
CA LEU A 88 -17.66 10.62 12.07
C LEU A 88 -16.35 11.30 12.41
N GLN A 89 -16.01 11.42 13.66
CA GLN A 89 -14.70 11.95 14.14
C GLN A 89 -13.51 11.09 13.64
N GLU A 90 -13.71 10.28 12.63
CA GLU A 90 -12.77 9.38 12.01
C GLU A 90 -12.63 9.76 10.54
N GLU A 91 -11.39 9.93 10.11
CA GLU A 91 -11.08 10.10 8.70
C GLU A 91 -11.49 8.83 7.96
N SER A 92 -12.49 8.94 7.11
CA SER A 92 -12.98 7.84 6.31
C SER A 92 -12.44 7.95 4.90
N GLY A 93 -11.69 6.95 4.48
CA GLY A 93 -11.22 6.79 3.11
C GLY A 93 -11.63 5.44 2.57
N PHE A 94 -11.65 5.33 1.25
CA PHE A 94 -11.80 4.07 0.56
C PHE A 94 -10.53 3.77 -0.24
N LEU A 95 -10.00 2.58 -0.08
CA LEU A 95 -9.12 2.01 -1.06
C LEU A 95 -9.97 1.57 -2.25
N VAL A 96 -9.71 2.13 -3.41
CA VAL A 96 -10.42 1.80 -4.64
C VAL A 96 -9.53 0.98 -5.53
N ILE A 97 -10.01 -0.18 -5.95
CA ILE A 97 -9.36 -1.08 -6.89
C ILE A 97 -10.19 -1.05 -8.16
N LEU A 98 -9.71 -0.39 -9.18
CA LEU A 98 -10.40 -0.20 -10.45
C LEU A 98 -9.81 -1.13 -11.51
N ASN A 99 -10.60 -2.05 -12.03
CA ASN A 99 -10.21 -2.83 -13.20
C ASN A 99 -10.27 -1.96 -14.47
N LEU A 100 -9.14 -1.78 -15.13
CA LEU A 100 -9.03 -0.91 -16.31
C LEU A 100 -9.71 -1.48 -17.57
N LYS A 101 -9.99 -2.79 -17.63
CA LYS A 101 -10.61 -3.44 -18.78
C LYS A 101 -12.12 -3.28 -18.81
N ASP A 102 -12.78 -3.66 -17.74
CA ASP A 102 -14.24 -3.69 -17.63
C ASP A 102 -14.83 -2.53 -16.83
N LYS A 103 -13.98 -1.76 -16.15
CA LYS A 103 -14.35 -0.63 -15.31
C LYS A 103 -15.09 -1.02 -14.04
N GLU A 104 -15.06 -2.27 -13.65
CA GLU A 104 -15.52 -2.67 -12.34
C GLU A 104 -14.64 -2.07 -11.24
N GLU A 105 -15.27 -1.57 -10.19
CA GLU A 105 -14.58 -1.02 -9.03
C GLU A 105 -14.93 -1.79 -7.77
N ILE A 106 -13.94 -1.98 -6.93
CA ILE A 106 -14.06 -2.53 -5.58
C ILE A 106 -13.65 -1.43 -4.63
N ARG A 107 -14.49 -1.16 -3.62
CA ARG A 107 -14.21 -0.19 -2.56
C ARG A 107 -14.04 -0.89 -1.24
N VAL A 108 -12.85 -0.79 -0.69
CA VAL A 108 -12.52 -1.31 0.63
C VAL A 108 -12.44 -0.14 1.59
N ARG A 109 -13.27 -0.15 2.64
CA ARG A 109 -13.23 0.92 3.64
C ARG A 109 -11.93 0.83 4.42
N SER A 110 -11.16 1.91 4.42
CA SER A 110 -10.00 2.06 5.27
C SER A 110 -10.44 2.72 6.57
N SER A 111 -10.27 2.01 7.68
CA SER A 111 -10.50 2.54 9.02
C SER A 111 -9.29 3.30 9.59
N TYR A 112 -8.17 3.32 8.86
CA TYR A 112 -6.92 3.91 9.31
C TYR A 112 -6.25 4.73 8.21
N TYR A 113 -5.50 5.71 8.62
CA TYR A 113 -4.65 6.55 7.78
C TYR A 113 -3.69 5.66 6.97
N MET A 114 -3.95 5.56 5.68
CA MET A 114 -3.00 4.95 4.74
C MET A 114 -2.02 5.99 4.18
N GLU A 115 -1.83 7.13 4.85
CA GLU A 115 -0.83 8.11 4.47
C GLU A 115 0.56 7.50 4.63
N GLY A 116 1.16 7.13 3.51
CA GLY A 116 2.46 6.44 3.47
C GLY A 116 2.40 4.92 3.56
N ALA A 117 1.23 4.30 3.51
CA ALA A 117 1.12 2.85 3.43
C ALA A 117 1.79 2.33 2.16
N TYR A 118 2.79 1.50 2.32
CA TYR A 118 3.37 0.77 1.21
C TYR A 118 2.36 -0.29 0.78
N ILE A 119 1.74 -0.08 -0.38
CA ILE A 119 0.90 -1.08 -1.00
C ILE A 119 1.71 -1.75 -2.09
N GLN A 120 1.82 -3.06 -2.00
CA GLN A 120 2.46 -3.87 -3.03
C GLN A 120 1.48 -4.93 -3.51
N ALA A 121 1.60 -5.34 -4.77
CA ALA A 121 0.76 -6.38 -5.32
C ALA A 121 1.57 -7.64 -5.61
N VAL A 122 1.08 -8.75 -5.10
CA VAL A 122 1.65 -10.09 -5.34
C VAL A 122 0.49 -11.08 -5.47
N CYS A 123 0.53 -11.97 -6.47
CA CYS A 123 -0.47 -13.02 -6.68
C CYS A 123 -1.92 -12.53 -6.71
N ASP A 124 -2.20 -11.40 -7.41
CA ASP A 124 -3.52 -10.76 -7.45
C ASP A 124 -4.04 -10.25 -6.08
N LYS A 125 -3.19 -10.24 -5.05
CA LYS A 125 -3.48 -9.64 -3.74
C LYS A 125 -2.67 -8.36 -3.55
N LEU A 126 -3.27 -7.36 -2.92
CA LEU A 126 -2.55 -6.20 -2.37
C LEU A 126 -2.10 -6.55 -0.95
N ILE A 127 -0.87 -6.20 -0.62
CA ILE A 127 -0.33 -6.33 0.73
C ILE A 127 -0.22 -4.94 1.30
N THR A 128 -0.73 -4.76 2.51
CA THR A 128 -0.67 -3.47 3.21
C THR A 128 -0.70 -3.69 4.71
N SER A 129 -0.29 -2.67 5.46
CA SER A 129 -0.34 -2.67 6.91
C SER A 129 -1.03 -1.41 7.43
N THR A 130 -1.69 -1.53 8.57
CA THR A 130 -2.15 -0.36 9.33
C THR A 130 -0.99 0.18 10.14
N SER A 131 -0.90 1.48 10.32
CA SER A 131 0.11 2.10 11.16
C SER A 131 -0.55 2.84 12.33
N ASP A 132 -0.35 2.35 13.54
CA ASP A 132 -0.83 3.00 14.77
C ASP A 132 0.31 3.46 15.70
N GLY A 133 1.50 3.65 15.15
CA GLY A 133 2.66 4.20 15.87
C GLY A 133 3.50 3.19 16.67
N GLY A 134 3.28 1.88 16.50
CA GLY A 134 4.11 0.88 17.21
C GLY A 134 3.97 -0.54 16.67
N TYR A 135 2.77 -1.01 16.58
CA TYR A 135 2.41 -2.30 15.99
C TYR A 135 1.32 -2.08 14.96
N SER A 136 1.32 -2.90 13.94
CA SER A 136 0.40 -2.78 12.82
C SER A 136 -0.18 -4.15 12.51
N ASP A 137 -1.39 -4.16 11.99
CA ASP A 137 -1.91 -5.36 11.37
C ASP A 137 -1.37 -5.43 9.94
N LEU A 138 -0.85 -6.59 9.58
CA LEU A 138 -0.46 -6.91 8.20
C LEU A 138 -1.57 -7.74 7.57
N TYR A 139 -2.06 -7.30 6.42
CA TYR A 139 -3.16 -7.97 5.75
C TYR A 139 -3.04 -7.94 4.23
N THR A 140 -3.77 -8.84 3.58
CA THR A 140 -3.95 -8.83 2.14
C THR A 140 -5.36 -8.42 1.77
N ILE A 141 -5.49 -7.87 0.56
CA ILE A 141 -6.77 -7.56 -0.07
C ILE A 141 -6.78 -8.21 -1.45
N ASP A 142 -7.71 -9.11 -1.69
CA ASP A 142 -7.90 -9.70 -3.01
C ASP A 142 -8.37 -8.63 -4.01
N MET A 143 -7.66 -8.45 -5.12
CA MET A 143 -7.97 -7.39 -6.08
C MET A 143 -9.22 -7.66 -6.92
N LYS A 144 -9.75 -8.89 -6.89
CA LYS A 144 -10.96 -9.27 -7.65
C LYS A 144 -12.22 -9.22 -6.80
N THR A 145 -12.09 -9.47 -5.49
CA THR A 145 -13.26 -9.59 -4.59
C THR A 145 -13.30 -8.49 -3.54
N GLY A 146 -12.17 -7.87 -3.21
CA GLY A 146 -12.03 -6.94 -2.10
C GLY A 146 -12.00 -7.62 -0.74
N GLU A 147 -11.91 -8.94 -0.70
CA GLU A 147 -11.83 -9.70 0.56
C GLU A 147 -10.51 -9.41 1.27
N ILE A 148 -10.61 -9.16 2.57
CA ILE A 148 -9.48 -8.83 3.43
C ILE A 148 -9.12 -10.06 4.26
N GLU A 149 -7.86 -10.43 4.25
CA GLU A 149 -7.31 -11.50 5.07
C GLU A 149 -6.16 -10.95 5.93
N THR A 150 -6.25 -11.11 7.24
CA THR A 150 -5.20 -10.71 8.18
C THR A 150 -4.10 -11.77 8.20
N ILE A 151 -2.87 -11.37 7.87
CA ILE A 151 -1.68 -12.23 7.98
C ILE A 151 -1.15 -12.20 9.42
N SER A 152 -1.06 -11.00 10.03
CA SER A 152 -0.59 -10.82 11.41
C SER A 152 -1.23 -9.60 12.06
N GLU A 153 -1.65 -9.73 13.33
CA GLU A 153 -2.21 -8.63 14.15
C GLU A 153 -1.14 -7.91 14.99
N LYS A 154 0.11 -8.30 14.91
CA LYS A 154 1.20 -7.78 15.75
C LYS A 154 2.50 -7.62 14.97
N CYS A 155 2.35 -7.20 13.74
CA CYS A 155 3.47 -6.86 12.91
C CYS A 155 4.11 -5.56 13.40
N ARG A 156 5.42 -5.52 13.53
CA ARG A 156 6.11 -4.25 13.64
C ARG A 156 6.31 -3.73 12.22
N SER A 157 5.62 -2.67 11.88
CA SER A 157 5.87 -1.96 10.64
C SER A 157 7.30 -1.40 10.68
N THR A 158 8.22 -2.15 10.11
CA THR A 158 9.48 -1.58 9.68
C THR A 158 9.25 -1.06 8.26
N SER A 159 9.83 0.05 7.93
CA SER A 159 9.75 0.69 6.62
C SER A 159 10.16 -0.25 5.48
N GLY A 160 9.23 -1.04 5.00
CA GLY A 160 9.37 -1.97 3.90
C GLY A 160 9.16 -3.41 4.34
N ASP A 161 7.92 -3.88 4.18
CA ASP A 161 7.67 -5.31 4.15
C ASP A 161 8.44 -5.86 2.96
N TYR A 162 9.37 -6.77 3.22
CA TYR A 162 10.18 -7.31 2.15
C TYR A 162 9.40 -8.40 1.44
N ILE A 163 9.28 -8.25 0.13
CA ILE A 163 8.61 -9.21 -0.72
C ILE A 163 9.62 -9.75 -1.72
N LYS A 164 9.69 -11.08 -1.81
CA LYS A 164 10.51 -11.77 -2.79
C LYS A 164 9.72 -12.90 -3.45
N GLY A 165 9.33 -12.72 -4.68
CA GLY A 165 8.45 -13.65 -5.37
C GLY A 165 7.07 -13.64 -4.74
N THR A 166 6.67 -14.74 -4.13
CA THR A 166 5.40 -14.91 -3.40
C THR A 166 5.55 -14.80 -1.89
N ASP A 167 6.78 -14.65 -1.39
CA ASP A 167 7.10 -14.63 0.03
C ASP A 167 7.09 -13.21 0.59
N VAL A 168 6.42 -13.04 1.72
CA VAL A 168 6.41 -11.80 2.52
C VAL A 168 7.21 -12.03 3.79
N TYR A 169 8.12 -11.11 4.09
CA TYR A 169 8.97 -11.18 5.27
C TYR A 169 8.62 -10.02 6.21
N TYR A 170 8.29 -10.35 7.45
CA TYR A 170 7.92 -9.35 8.45
C TYR A 170 8.38 -9.73 9.85
N LEU A 171 8.41 -8.75 10.75
CA LEU A 171 8.63 -8.99 12.17
C LEU A 171 7.30 -9.10 12.90
N GLU A 172 7.15 -10.15 13.68
CA GLU A 172 5.97 -10.39 14.48
C GLU A 172 6.32 -10.54 15.96
N LYS A 173 5.47 -9.97 16.81
CA LYS A 173 5.54 -10.18 18.27
C LYS A 173 4.53 -11.25 18.68
N ARG A 174 4.99 -12.42 19.10
CA ARG A 174 4.11 -13.55 19.45
C ARG A 174 3.82 -13.69 20.94
N ASN A 175 4.78 -13.37 21.77
CA ASN A 175 4.67 -13.50 23.23
C ASN A 175 4.66 -12.13 23.89
N GLY A 176 4.01 -12.01 25.05
CA GLY A 176 3.89 -10.74 25.80
C GLY A 176 5.20 -10.13 26.30
N GLU A 177 6.35 -10.69 25.96
CA GLU A 177 7.67 -10.17 26.28
C GLU A 177 8.06 -9.07 25.27
N ASP A 178 8.40 -7.90 25.80
CA ASP A 178 8.55 -6.68 25.00
C ASP A 178 9.78 -6.65 24.06
N GLN A 179 10.62 -7.66 24.09
CA GLN A 179 11.92 -7.67 23.37
C GLN A 179 12.12 -8.84 22.41
N ILE A 180 11.17 -9.76 22.30
CA ILE A 180 11.32 -10.94 21.44
C ILE A 180 10.43 -10.78 20.20
N TYR A 181 11.06 -10.77 19.05
CA TYR A 181 10.41 -10.74 17.75
C TYR A 181 10.74 -12.03 16.97
N TYR A 182 9.84 -12.37 16.09
CA TYR A 182 10.04 -13.43 15.10
C TYR A 182 10.17 -12.81 13.73
N LEU A 183 11.26 -13.08 13.03
CA LEU A 183 11.31 -12.88 11.60
C LEU A 183 10.53 -14.01 10.95
N VAL A 184 9.46 -13.66 10.26
CA VAL A 184 8.53 -14.59 9.64
C VAL A 184 8.64 -14.52 8.14
N CYS A 185 8.66 -15.68 7.49
CA CYS A 185 8.43 -15.83 6.06
C CYS A 185 7.04 -16.42 5.85
N TYR A 186 6.18 -15.70 5.17
CA TYR A 186 4.82 -16.12 4.85
C TYR A 186 4.68 -16.25 3.33
N ASP A 187 4.31 -17.44 2.87
CA ASP A 187 4.04 -17.71 1.45
C ASP A 187 2.59 -17.34 1.12
N LEU A 188 2.42 -16.32 0.30
CA LEU A 188 1.11 -15.81 -0.13
C LEU A 188 0.35 -16.76 -1.05
N GLU A 189 1.03 -17.58 -1.84
CA GLU A 189 0.39 -18.55 -2.73
C GLU A 189 -0.15 -19.75 -1.95
N LYS A 190 0.59 -20.18 -0.91
CA LYS A 190 0.17 -21.26 -0.02
C LYS A 190 -0.67 -20.80 1.17
N GLU A 191 -0.76 -19.48 1.39
CA GLU A 191 -1.48 -18.86 2.50
C GLU A 191 -1.04 -19.40 3.87
N LYS A 192 0.28 -19.51 4.09
CA LYS A 192 0.85 -20.05 5.33
C LYS A 192 2.25 -19.54 5.63
N GLU A 193 2.60 -19.61 6.90
CA GLU A 193 3.97 -19.46 7.34
C GLU A 193 4.81 -20.65 6.83
N ASP A 194 5.90 -20.34 6.11
CA ASP A 194 6.88 -21.34 5.69
C ASP A 194 7.94 -21.55 6.77
N TRP A 195 8.40 -20.47 7.40
CA TRP A 195 9.33 -20.54 8.53
C TRP A 195 9.28 -19.25 9.36
N SER A 196 9.75 -19.36 10.61
CA SER A 196 10.02 -18.21 11.47
C SER A 196 11.23 -18.43 12.36
N ILE A 197 11.95 -17.36 12.67
CA ILE A 197 13.16 -17.37 13.50
C ILE A 197 13.02 -16.33 14.60
N GLU A 198 13.27 -16.74 15.84
CA GLU A 198 13.27 -15.85 16.98
C GLU A 198 14.50 -14.93 16.95
N LEU A 199 14.26 -13.64 17.10
CA LEU A 199 15.26 -12.60 17.14
C LEU A 199 15.06 -11.69 18.35
N ALA A 200 16.16 -11.26 18.95
CA ALA A 200 16.12 -10.21 19.96
C ALA A 200 16.50 -8.89 19.30
N GLY A 201 15.58 -7.98 19.25
CA GLY A 201 15.87 -6.63 18.79
C GLY A 201 15.58 -6.36 17.31
N GLU A 202 16.32 -5.41 16.76
CA GLU A 202 16.09 -4.94 15.39
C GLU A 202 16.78 -5.82 14.37
N TRP A 203 16.16 -5.93 13.21
CA TRP A 203 16.73 -6.58 12.04
C TRP A 203 16.66 -5.63 10.84
N TYR A 204 17.44 -5.90 9.83
CA TYR A 204 17.39 -5.17 8.56
C TYR A 204 17.82 -6.08 7.42
N GLU A 205 17.28 -5.82 6.25
CA GLU A 205 17.68 -6.49 5.01
C GLU A 205 18.83 -5.73 4.36
N GLN A 206 19.87 -6.46 3.97
CA GLN A 206 20.96 -5.92 3.19
C GLN A 206 21.60 -7.02 2.33
N ASN A 207 21.82 -6.71 1.05
CA ASN A 207 22.50 -7.60 0.10
C ASN A 207 21.87 -8.99 -0.05
N GLY A 208 20.55 -9.09 0.04
CA GLY A 208 19.84 -10.34 -0.18
C GLY A 208 19.81 -11.28 1.03
N CYS A 209 20.04 -10.78 2.23
CA CYS A 209 19.87 -11.50 3.47
C CYS A 209 19.41 -10.58 4.59
N PHE A 210 18.87 -11.17 5.66
CA PHE A 210 18.47 -10.45 6.87
C PHE A 210 19.59 -10.54 7.91
N TRP A 211 19.74 -9.46 8.64
CA TRP A 211 20.68 -9.34 9.76
C TRP A 211 19.88 -9.13 11.03
N GLY A 212 20.16 -9.94 12.04
CA GLY A 212 19.49 -9.83 13.33
C GLY A 212 20.44 -10.21 14.46
N ASN A 213 20.07 -9.86 15.68
CA ASN A 213 20.81 -10.19 16.90
C ASN A 213 19.94 -11.04 17.82
N ASP A 214 20.58 -11.96 18.57
CA ASP A 214 19.93 -12.65 19.66
C ASP A 214 20.00 -11.85 20.99
N LEU A 215 19.41 -12.39 22.06
CA LEU A 215 19.42 -11.77 23.39
C LEU A 215 20.85 -11.69 24.01
N GLN A 216 21.82 -12.40 23.48
CA GLN A 216 23.22 -12.38 23.88
C GLN A 216 24.09 -11.47 22.99
N GLU A 217 23.44 -10.65 22.14
CA GLU A 217 24.11 -9.74 21.20
C GLU A 217 24.93 -10.44 20.09
N ASN A 218 24.72 -11.73 19.87
CA ASN A 218 25.33 -12.40 18.72
C ASN A 218 24.59 -11.96 17.44
N THR A 219 25.34 -11.61 16.42
CA THR A 219 24.78 -11.25 15.11
C THR A 219 24.60 -12.49 14.25
N TYR A 220 23.41 -12.64 13.69
CA TYR A 220 23.08 -13.70 12.75
C TYR A 220 22.80 -13.13 11.36
N ILE A 221 23.16 -13.90 10.36
CA ILE A 221 22.78 -13.68 8.97
C ILE A 221 21.75 -14.74 8.62
N ILE A 222 20.59 -14.31 8.16
CA ILE A 222 19.47 -15.18 7.81
C ILE A 222 19.22 -15.03 6.33
N THR A 223 19.28 -16.12 5.59
CA THR A 223 18.96 -16.13 4.16
C THR A 223 17.45 -16.17 3.94
N TYR A 224 17.00 -15.88 2.73
CA TYR A 224 15.57 -15.91 2.40
C TYR A 224 14.93 -17.30 2.51
N ASP A 225 15.71 -18.36 2.49
CA ASP A 225 15.27 -19.74 2.75
C ASP A 225 15.34 -20.15 4.24
N GLY A 226 15.56 -19.18 5.13
CA GLY A 226 15.53 -19.38 6.58
C GLY A 226 16.78 -20.02 7.16
N VAL A 227 17.87 -20.11 6.41
CA VAL A 227 19.14 -20.64 6.95
C VAL A 227 19.84 -19.56 7.76
N GLN A 228 20.15 -19.86 9.01
CA GLN A 228 20.83 -18.98 9.96
C GLN A 228 22.31 -19.32 10.01
N TYR A 229 23.18 -18.30 9.98
CA TYR A 229 24.63 -18.38 10.08
C TYR A 229 25.16 -17.54 11.23
#